data_6edba357c9f7e292fc895595517052a6
#
_entry.id   6edba357c9f7e292fc895595517052a6
#
_cell.length_a   1.000
_cell.length_b   1.000
_cell.length_c   1.000
_cell.angle_alpha   90.00
_cell.angle_beta   90.00
_cell.angle_gamma   90.00
#
_symmetry.space_group_name_H-M   'P 1'
#
loop_
_entity.id
_entity.type
_entity.pdbx_description
1 polymer ?
#
loop_
_entity_poly.entity_id
_entity_poly.type
_entity_poly.pdbx_seq_one_letter_code
_entity_poly.pdbx_strand_id
1 'polypeptide(L)'
;VQLCLKEGLTVFRDQEFSADMRSRPVQRIKDVIRLRARQFAEDNGPLAHPVRPDSYASIDNLYTATVYEKGAELIRMLKTQVGDEAFDKGLQLYFARHDGQAVTIEDFYACFEEASGKDLSDFRRWYAQPGTPTLTATEEWNEATGTLTLKLVQTNPETPNNSDPHPLPMPIRAAAFARD
;
A
#
# COMPACT_ATOMS: atom_id res chain seq x y z
N VAL A 1 8.60 0.14 18.40
CA VAL A 1 7.74 0.18 17.21
C VAL A 1 8.52 -0.28 15.99
N GLN A 2 7.91 -1.07 15.11
CA GLN A 2 8.54 -1.49 13.88
C GLN A 2 8.81 -0.27 12.96
N LEU A 3 9.99 -0.21 12.37
CA LEU A 3 10.43 0.95 11.59
C LEU A 3 9.51 1.23 10.40
N CYS A 4 9.09 0.19 9.68
CA CYS A 4 8.17 0.31 8.54
C CYS A 4 6.81 0.92 8.92
N LEU A 5 6.31 0.63 10.12
CA LEU A 5 5.09 1.27 10.64
C LEU A 5 5.34 2.75 10.95
N LYS A 6 6.40 3.03 11.71
CA LYS A 6 6.73 4.41 12.11
C LYS A 6 6.95 5.29 10.88
N GLU A 7 7.81 4.89 9.97
CA GLU A 7 8.19 5.70 8.81
C GLU A 7 7.08 5.75 7.75
N GLY A 8 6.44 4.61 7.46
CA GLY A 8 5.33 4.56 6.51
C GLY A 8 4.16 5.46 6.95
N LEU A 9 3.77 5.41 8.23
CA LEU A 9 2.71 6.27 8.77
C LEU A 9 3.11 7.75 8.77
N THR A 10 4.36 8.05 9.08
CA THR A 10 4.86 9.43 9.07
C THR A 10 4.83 10.02 7.66
N VAL A 11 5.35 9.30 6.66
CA VAL A 11 5.32 9.75 5.25
C VAL A 11 3.89 9.89 4.73
N PHE A 12 3.01 8.93 5.04
CA PHE A 12 1.60 9.04 4.67
C PHE A 12 0.95 10.30 5.23
N ARG A 13 1.17 10.59 6.52
CA ARG A 13 0.60 11.78 7.17
C ARG A 13 1.18 13.08 6.64
N ASP A 14 2.49 13.12 6.36
CA ASP A 14 3.13 14.28 5.71
C ASP A 14 2.53 14.56 4.34
N GLN A 15 2.34 13.52 3.51
CA GLN A 15 1.71 13.63 2.19
C GLN A 15 0.26 14.11 2.28
N GLU A 16 -0.54 13.57 3.20
CA GLU A 16 -1.94 13.99 3.40
C GLU A 16 -2.01 15.44 3.89
N PHE A 17 -1.19 15.81 4.88
CA PHE A 17 -1.11 17.19 5.36
C PHE A 17 -0.71 18.17 4.25
N SER A 18 0.30 17.84 3.48
CA SER A 18 0.75 18.65 2.34
C SER A 18 -0.32 18.79 1.27
N ALA A 19 -1.11 17.74 1.04
CA ALA A 19 -2.24 17.73 0.13
C ALA A 19 -3.37 18.66 0.60
N ASP A 20 -3.68 18.65 1.90
CA ASP A 20 -4.73 19.49 2.51
C ASP A 20 -4.33 20.97 2.53
N MET A 21 -3.06 21.26 2.82
CA MET A 21 -2.54 22.63 2.87
C MET A 21 -2.32 23.28 1.50
N ARG A 22 -2.33 22.51 0.42
CA ARG A 22 -2.00 22.98 -0.93
C ARG A 22 -3.00 22.47 -1.96
N SER A 23 -2.54 21.60 -2.87
CA SER A 23 -3.35 21.02 -3.93
C SER A 23 -3.19 19.49 -3.90
N ARG A 24 -4.25 18.79 -3.54
CA ARG A 24 -4.27 17.33 -3.43
C ARG A 24 -3.84 16.63 -4.73
N PRO A 25 -4.36 17.00 -5.92
CA PRO A 25 -3.90 16.37 -7.17
C PRO A 25 -2.43 16.62 -7.46
N VAL A 26 -1.95 17.86 -7.26
CA VAL A 26 -0.54 18.21 -7.53
C VAL A 26 0.39 17.51 -6.57
N GLN A 27 0.03 17.43 -5.27
CA GLN A 27 0.82 16.69 -4.29
C GLN A 27 0.90 15.21 -4.67
N ARG A 28 -0.25 14.59 -4.99
CA ARG A 28 -0.28 13.18 -5.39
C ARG A 28 0.57 12.89 -6.63
N ILE A 29 0.56 13.74 -7.63
CA ILE A 29 1.42 13.60 -8.81
C ILE A 29 2.90 13.60 -8.42
N LYS A 30 3.33 14.52 -7.54
CA LYS A 30 4.72 14.57 -7.05
C LYS A 30 5.12 13.31 -6.29
N ASP A 31 4.23 12.83 -5.41
CA ASP A 31 4.48 11.63 -4.62
C ASP A 31 4.62 10.39 -5.52
N VAL A 32 3.76 10.25 -6.54
CA VAL A 32 3.83 9.15 -7.51
C VAL A 32 5.10 9.22 -8.36
N ILE A 33 5.51 10.41 -8.80
CA ILE A 33 6.77 10.58 -9.53
C ILE A 33 7.95 10.11 -8.68
N ARG A 34 8.02 10.52 -7.41
CA ARG A 34 9.06 10.10 -6.46
C ARG A 34 9.04 8.59 -6.24
N LEU A 35 7.86 8.03 -5.97
CA LEU A 35 7.65 6.59 -5.76
C LEU A 35 8.20 5.79 -6.95
N ARG A 36 7.78 6.14 -8.16
CA ARG A 36 8.20 5.43 -9.39
C ARG A 36 9.69 5.59 -9.69
N ALA A 37 10.26 6.77 -9.47
CA ALA A 37 11.67 7.03 -9.76
C ALA A 37 12.62 6.31 -8.78
N ARG A 38 12.22 6.14 -7.52
CA ARG A 38 13.10 5.60 -6.47
C ARG A 38 12.68 4.20 -6.03
N GLN A 39 11.45 4.05 -5.54
CA GLN A 39 11.01 2.82 -4.91
C GLN A 39 10.76 1.70 -5.93
N PHE A 40 10.16 1.98 -7.08
CA PHE A 40 9.98 0.96 -8.12
C PHE A 40 11.32 0.45 -8.66
N ALA A 41 12.31 1.33 -8.79
CA ALA A 41 13.66 0.92 -9.20
C ALA A 41 14.33 0.02 -8.14
N GLU A 42 14.15 0.33 -6.86
CA GLU A 42 14.64 -0.48 -5.74
C GLU A 42 13.93 -1.83 -5.68
N ASP A 43 12.61 -1.86 -5.81
CA ASP A 43 11.76 -3.04 -5.68
C ASP A 43 11.89 -4.03 -6.87
N ASN A 44 12.36 -3.55 -8.01
CA ASN A 44 12.61 -4.36 -9.21
C ASN A 44 14.11 -4.64 -9.45
N GLY A 45 14.95 -4.23 -8.52
CA GLY A 45 16.40 -4.38 -8.60
C GLY A 45 16.95 -5.50 -7.72
N PRO A 46 18.29 -5.68 -7.73
CA PRO A 46 18.97 -6.70 -6.93
C PRO A 46 18.88 -6.44 -5.41
N LEU A 47 18.48 -5.25 -5.01
CA LEU A 47 18.29 -4.86 -3.61
C LEU A 47 16.82 -4.93 -3.17
N ALA A 48 15.95 -5.54 -3.97
CA ALA A 48 14.55 -5.73 -3.62
C ALA A 48 14.40 -6.47 -2.28
N HIS A 49 13.61 -5.91 -1.38
CA HIS A 49 13.38 -6.43 -0.04
C HIS A 49 11.95 -6.11 0.42
N PRO A 50 11.42 -6.86 1.38
CA PRO A 50 10.10 -6.58 1.96
C PRO A 50 10.04 -5.21 2.64
N VAL A 51 8.85 -4.64 2.77
CA VAL A 51 8.62 -3.42 3.58
C VAL A 51 8.97 -3.67 5.05
N ARG A 52 8.77 -4.91 5.52
CA ARG A 52 9.19 -5.39 6.84
C ARG A 52 10.20 -6.54 6.66
N PRO A 53 11.49 -6.25 6.52
CA PRO A 53 12.51 -7.28 6.45
C PRO A 53 12.61 -8.06 7.76
N ASP A 54 12.79 -9.38 7.67
CA ASP A 54 12.99 -10.25 8.83
C ASP A 54 14.46 -10.28 9.30
N SER A 55 15.38 -9.85 8.42
CA SER A 55 16.81 -9.81 8.71
C SER A 55 17.49 -8.64 8.01
N TYR A 56 18.58 -8.15 8.59
CA TYR A 56 19.39 -7.06 8.04
C TYR A 56 20.81 -7.16 8.59
N ALA A 57 21.81 -6.70 7.82
CA ALA A 57 23.19 -6.69 8.26
C ALA A 57 23.52 -5.52 9.19
N SER A 58 22.90 -4.35 8.94
CA SER A 58 23.02 -3.15 9.76
C SER A 58 21.65 -2.47 9.83
N ILE A 59 21.34 -1.84 10.97
CA ILE A 59 20.07 -1.10 11.15
C ILE A 59 19.94 0.02 10.10
N ASP A 60 21.02 0.61 9.65
CA ASP A 60 21.00 1.66 8.63
C ASP A 60 20.50 1.17 7.27
N ASN A 61 20.57 -0.14 7.00
CA ASN A 61 20.03 -0.75 5.79
C ASN A 61 18.49 -0.71 5.70
N LEU A 62 17.78 -0.40 6.79
CA LEU A 62 16.34 -0.31 6.83
C LEU A 62 15.78 1.05 6.38
N TYR A 63 16.63 2.06 6.17
CA TYR A 63 16.22 3.42 5.76
C TYR A 63 16.15 3.53 4.23
N THR A 64 15.21 2.79 3.63
CA THR A 64 15.08 2.62 2.19
C THR A 64 13.77 3.24 1.65
N ALA A 65 13.72 3.49 0.34
CA ALA A 65 12.50 3.96 -0.30
C ALA A 65 11.34 2.95 -0.14
N THR A 66 11.65 1.66 -0.06
CA THR A 66 10.64 0.61 0.19
C THR A 66 10.02 0.74 1.58
N VAL A 67 10.82 0.95 2.61
CA VAL A 67 10.29 1.11 3.98
C VAL A 67 9.48 2.40 4.12
N TYR A 68 9.92 3.50 3.52
CA TYR A 68 9.31 4.82 3.63
C TYR A 68 8.15 5.02 2.67
N GLU A 69 8.42 5.03 1.36
CA GLU A 69 7.44 5.37 0.32
C GLU A 69 6.45 4.22 0.06
N LYS A 70 6.91 2.97 -0.10
CA LYS A 70 5.99 1.83 -0.24
C LYS A 70 5.23 1.60 1.07
N GLY A 71 5.86 1.78 2.23
CA GLY A 71 5.18 1.75 3.53
C GLY A 71 4.03 2.74 3.61
N ALA A 72 4.23 3.98 3.13
CA ALA A 72 3.17 4.99 3.07
C ALA A 72 2.05 4.62 2.09
N GLU A 73 2.40 4.06 0.92
CA GLU A 73 1.41 3.59 -0.06
C GLU A 73 0.56 2.43 0.48
N LEU A 74 1.12 1.54 1.31
CA LEU A 74 0.34 0.49 1.97
C LEU A 74 -0.70 1.07 2.92
N ILE A 75 -0.37 2.11 3.66
CA ILE A 75 -1.34 2.78 4.54
C ILE A 75 -2.40 3.52 3.72
N ARG A 76 -2.02 4.15 2.61
CA ARG A 76 -2.96 4.77 1.67
C ARG A 76 -3.91 3.74 1.07
N MET A 77 -3.39 2.58 0.71
CA MET A 77 -4.19 1.48 0.17
C MET A 77 -5.12 0.88 1.23
N LEU A 78 -4.66 0.75 2.49
CA LEU A 78 -5.51 0.38 3.62
C LEU A 78 -6.68 1.34 3.77
N LYS A 79 -6.43 2.66 3.75
CA LYS A 79 -7.49 3.68 3.78
C LYS A 79 -8.51 3.49 2.66
N THR A 80 -8.04 3.17 1.43
CA THR A 80 -8.93 2.87 0.30
C THR A 80 -9.77 1.61 0.56
N GLN A 81 -9.21 0.58 1.17
CA GLN A 81 -9.87 -0.69 1.41
C GLN A 81 -10.92 -0.62 2.52
N VAL A 82 -10.62 0.07 3.61
CA VAL A 82 -11.55 0.16 4.74
C VAL A 82 -12.55 1.31 4.59
N GLY A 83 -12.20 2.37 3.86
CA GLY A 83 -12.96 3.61 3.70
C GLY A 83 -12.57 4.67 4.73
N ASP A 84 -12.89 5.93 4.45
CA ASP A 84 -12.44 7.08 5.24
C ASP A 84 -12.92 7.00 6.69
N GLU A 85 -14.20 6.74 6.94
CA GLU A 85 -14.77 6.69 8.29
C GLU A 85 -14.14 5.60 9.16
N ALA A 86 -13.99 4.38 8.61
CA ALA A 86 -13.36 3.28 9.35
C ALA A 86 -11.85 3.51 9.53
N PHE A 87 -11.20 4.19 8.58
CA PHE A 87 -9.80 4.57 8.71
C PHE A 87 -9.59 5.56 9.85
N ASP A 88 -10.41 6.58 9.96
CA ASP A 88 -10.34 7.58 11.03
C ASP A 88 -10.61 6.95 12.41
N LYS A 89 -11.61 6.06 12.52
CA LYS A 89 -11.87 5.28 13.74
C LYS A 89 -10.70 4.36 14.10
N GLY A 90 -10.11 3.68 13.11
CA GLY A 90 -8.95 2.81 13.32
C GLY A 90 -7.74 3.58 13.85
N LEU A 91 -7.47 4.78 13.32
CA LEU A 91 -6.42 5.66 13.84
C LEU A 91 -6.70 6.11 15.27
N GLN A 92 -7.95 6.48 15.59
CA GLN A 92 -8.33 6.86 16.96
C GLN A 92 -8.12 5.71 17.94
N LEU A 93 -8.51 4.48 17.56
CA LEU A 93 -8.26 3.28 18.36
C LEU A 93 -6.77 3.01 18.54
N TYR A 94 -6.00 3.14 17.47
CA TYR A 94 -4.55 2.95 17.51
C TYR A 94 -3.88 3.90 18.50
N PHE A 95 -4.18 5.18 18.44
CA PHE A 95 -3.61 6.15 19.39
C PHE A 95 -4.13 5.94 20.80
N ALA A 96 -5.42 5.67 20.99
CA ALA A 96 -5.99 5.45 22.31
C ALA A 96 -5.39 4.23 23.04
N ARG A 97 -5.02 3.18 22.30
CA ARG A 97 -4.50 1.93 22.87
C ARG A 97 -2.99 1.91 23.00
N HIS A 98 -2.29 2.55 22.08
CA HIS A 98 -0.87 2.32 21.85
C HIS A 98 0.01 3.57 21.93
N ASP A 99 -0.54 4.71 22.37
CA ASP A 99 0.27 5.91 22.58
C ASP A 99 1.38 5.64 23.59
N GLY A 100 2.60 6.06 23.27
CA GLY A 100 3.78 5.83 24.10
C GLY A 100 4.32 4.38 24.10
N GLN A 101 3.74 3.46 23.33
CA GLN A 101 4.14 2.06 23.28
C GLN A 101 4.97 1.71 22.03
N ALA A 102 5.75 0.63 22.13
CA ALA A 102 6.42 0.00 21.00
C ALA A 102 5.53 -1.09 20.42
N VAL A 103 4.91 -0.84 19.28
CA VAL A 103 3.91 -1.70 18.67
C VAL A 103 4.37 -2.30 17.34
N THR A 104 3.66 -3.33 16.90
CA THR A 104 3.88 -4.06 15.66
C THR A 104 2.89 -3.64 14.57
N ILE A 105 3.10 -4.11 13.35
CA ILE A 105 2.14 -4.00 12.25
C ILE A 105 0.83 -4.71 12.61
N GLU A 106 0.90 -5.84 13.29
CA GLU A 106 -0.25 -6.61 13.73
C GLU A 106 -1.14 -5.81 14.69
N ASP A 107 -0.56 -5.12 15.66
CA ASP A 107 -1.29 -4.24 16.59
C ASP A 107 -1.99 -3.08 15.85
N PHE A 108 -1.29 -2.51 14.87
CA PHE A 108 -1.83 -1.44 14.03
C PHE A 108 -3.03 -1.92 13.22
N TYR A 109 -2.89 -3.03 12.48
CA TYR A 109 -3.97 -3.57 11.64
C TYR A 109 -5.18 -4.05 12.44
N ALA A 110 -4.97 -4.60 13.63
CA ALA A 110 -6.06 -5.03 14.51
C ALA A 110 -7.03 -3.87 14.84
N CYS A 111 -6.53 -2.64 14.97
CA CYS A 111 -7.37 -1.48 15.17
C CYS A 111 -8.28 -1.18 13.95
N PHE A 112 -7.78 -1.41 12.74
CA PHE A 112 -8.56 -1.21 11.50
C PHE A 112 -9.50 -2.37 11.21
N GLU A 113 -9.14 -3.60 11.54
CA GLU A 113 -10.04 -4.77 11.48
C GLU A 113 -11.24 -4.54 12.39
N GLU A 114 -11.02 -4.08 13.63
CA GLU A 114 -12.10 -3.76 14.57
C GLU A 114 -12.96 -2.60 14.07
N ALA A 115 -12.34 -1.51 13.60
CA ALA A 115 -13.07 -0.32 13.16
C ALA A 115 -13.89 -0.55 11.90
N SER A 116 -13.45 -1.44 11.00
CA SER A 116 -14.07 -1.69 9.70
C SER A 116 -14.93 -2.96 9.65
N GLY A 117 -14.72 -3.89 10.58
CA GLY A 117 -15.31 -5.22 10.53
C GLY A 117 -14.76 -6.11 9.39
N LYS A 118 -13.66 -5.72 8.75
CA LYS A 118 -13.06 -6.45 7.62
C LYS A 118 -11.88 -7.28 8.08
N ASP A 119 -11.72 -8.47 7.50
CA ASP A 119 -10.49 -9.25 7.63
C ASP A 119 -9.40 -8.65 6.73
N LEU A 120 -8.28 -8.27 7.33
CA LEU A 120 -7.10 -7.71 6.67
C LEU A 120 -5.90 -8.66 6.69
N SER A 121 -6.10 -9.92 7.05
CA SER A 121 -5.02 -10.91 7.17
C SER A 121 -4.23 -11.06 5.87
N ASP A 122 -4.91 -11.18 4.74
CA ASP A 122 -4.28 -11.27 3.41
C ASP A 122 -3.53 -10.00 3.02
N PHE A 123 -4.00 -8.82 3.47
CA PHE A 123 -3.35 -7.55 3.18
C PHE A 123 -1.95 -7.47 3.79
N ARG A 124 -1.71 -8.15 4.91
CA ARG A 124 -0.39 -8.17 5.58
C ARG A 124 0.72 -8.77 4.74
N ARG A 125 0.38 -9.57 3.69
CA ARG A 125 1.38 -10.08 2.73
C ARG A 125 2.18 -8.97 2.05
N TRP A 126 1.61 -7.79 1.87
CA TRP A 126 2.32 -6.63 1.34
C TRP A 126 3.57 -6.23 2.13
N TYR A 127 3.59 -6.52 3.44
CA TYR A 127 4.74 -6.23 4.29
C TYR A 127 5.83 -7.29 4.20
N ALA A 128 5.50 -8.49 3.80
CA ALA A 128 6.42 -9.63 3.74
C ALA A 128 6.94 -9.93 2.33
N GLN A 129 6.20 -9.50 1.28
CA GLN A 129 6.56 -9.80 -0.10
C GLN A 129 7.16 -8.59 -0.81
N PRO A 130 8.42 -8.71 -1.32
CA PRO A 130 9.05 -7.69 -2.16
C PRO A 130 8.52 -7.75 -3.59
N GLY A 131 8.88 -6.75 -4.39
CA GLY A 131 8.53 -6.63 -5.80
C GLY A 131 7.28 -5.80 -6.06
N THR A 132 7.25 -5.17 -7.23
CA THR A 132 6.12 -4.34 -7.67
C THR A 132 5.23 -5.15 -8.61
N PRO A 133 3.97 -5.46 -8.23
CA PRO A 133 3.05 -6.18 -9.10
C PRO A 133 2.74 -5.44 -10.40
N THR A 134 2.54 -6.18 -11.48
CA THR A 134 2.00 -5.68 -12.72
C THR A 134 0.55 -6.10 -12.86
N LEU A 135 -0.33 -5.14 -13.14
CA LEU A 135 -1.73 -5.38 -13.40
C LEU A 135 -2.02 -5.19 -14.89
N THR A 136 -2.44 -6.26 -15.56
CA THR A 136 -2.89 -6.22 -16.96
C THR A 136 -4.41 -6.16 -16.99
N ALA A 137 -4.94 -5.12 -17.65
CA ALA A 137 -6.37 -4.93 -17.82
C ALA A 137 -6.76 -5.21 -19.30
N THR A 138 -7.79 -6.02 -19.50
CA THR A 138 -8.42 -6.23 -20.80
C THR A 138 -9.92 -5.97 -20.68
N GLU A 139 -10.52 -5.39 -21.71
CA GLU A 139 -11.94 -5.09 -21.75
C GLU A 139 -12.63 -5.82 -22.88
N GLU A 140 -13.89 -6.21 -22.65
CA GLU A 140 -14.75 -6.84 -23.64
C GLU A 140 -16.15 -6.22 -23.52
N TRP A 141 -16.64 -5.65 -24.62
CA TRP A 141 -17.98 -5.11 -24.71
C TRP A 141 -18.93 -6.09 -25.42
N ASN A 142 -20.01 -6.45 -24.75
CA ASN A 142 -21.08 -7.24 -25.33
C ASN A 142 -22.26 -6.34 -25.69
N GLU A 143 -22.43 -6.05 -26.96
CA GLU A 143 -23.44 -5.16 -27.49
C GLU A 143 -24.88 -5.70 -27.29
N ALA A 144 -25.04 -7.03 -27.38
CA ALA A 144 -26.36 -7.66 -27.24
C ALA A 144 -26.92 -7.56 -25.80
N THR A 145 -26.03 -7.55 -24.80
CA THR A 145 -26.42 -7.47 -23.39
C THR A 145 -26.16 -6.09 -22.76
N GLY A 146 -25.46 -5.18 -23.48
CA GLY A 146 -25.02 -3.90 -22.93
C GLY A 146 -24.04 -4.05 -21.77
N THR A 147 -23.23 -5.11 -21.77
CA THR A 147 -22.34 -5.43 -20.66
C THR A 147 -20.87 -5.17 -21.02
N LEU A 148 -20.19 -4.37 -20.18
CA LEU A 148 -18.74 -4.22 -20.24
C LEU A 148 -18.10 -5.16 -19.20
N THR A 149 -17.26 -6.07 -19.69
CA THR A 149 -16.44 -6.94 -18.83
C THR A 149 -15.01 -6.41 -18.76
N LEU A 150 -14.54 -6.13 -17.55
CA LEU A 150 -13.15 -5.77 -17.29
C LEU A 150 -12.43 -6.95 -16.61
N LYS A 151 -11.49 -7.56 -17.32
CA LYS A 151 -10.65 -8.64 -16.79
C LYS A 151 -9.32 -8.06 -16.31
N LEU A 152 -9.00 -8.29 -15.05
CA LEU A 152 -7.76 -7.86 -14.41
C LEU A 152 -6.92 -9.09 -14.07
N VAL A 153 -5.66 -9.09 -14.51
CA VAL A 153 -4.70 -10.17 -14.23
C VAL A 153 -3.48 -9.55 -13.54
N GLN A 154 -3.18 -10.02 -12.33
CA GLN A 154 -2.00 -9.61 -11.59
C GLN A 154 -0.86 -10.61 -11.84
N THR A 155 0.33 -10.09 -12.11
CA THR A 155 1.58 -10.83 -12.12
C THR A 155 2.56 -10.19 -11.15
N ASN A 156 3.27 -11.02 -10.38
CA ASN A 156 4.26 -10.56 -9.42
C ASN A 156 5.66 -11.01 -9.87
N PRO A 157 6.67 -10.13 -9.81
CA PRO A 157 8.03 -10.50 -10.20
C PRO A 157 8.66 -11.41 -9.15
N GLU A 158 9.49 -12.34 -9.60
CA GLU A 158 10.47 -12.97 -8.75
C GLU A 158 11.50 -11.93 -8.29
N THR A 159 11.98 -12.07 -7.08
CA THR A 159 13.02 -11.21 -6.51
C THR A 159 14.10 -12.07 -5.84
N PRO A 160 15.29 -11.52 -5.55
CA PRO A 160 16.39 -12.32 -4.97
C PRO A 160 16.01 -13.12 -3.71
N ASN A 161 15.03 -12.66 -2.96
CA ASN A 161 14.58 -13.29 -1.72
C ASN A 161 13.17 -13.89 -1.80
N ASN A 162 12.55 -13.92 -2.98
CA ASN A 162 11.22 -14.49 -3.20
C ASN A 162 11.09 -15.04 -4.62
N SER A 163 11.29 -16.35 -4.76
CA SER A 163 11.20 -17.06 -6.05
C SER A 163 9.78 -17.59 -6.36
N ASP A 164 8.84 -17.51 -5.41
CA ASP A 164 7.46 -17.94 -5.58
C ASP A 164 6.50 -16.87 -5.05
N PRO A 165 6.36 -15.73 -5.77
CA PRO A 165 5.53 -14.63 -5.33
C PRO A 165 4.05 -14.97 -5.45
N HIS A 166 3.31 -14.75 -4.37
CA HIS A 166 1.86 -14.92 -4.32
C HIS A 166 1.12 -13.66 -4.77
N PRO A 167 -0.15 -13.80 -5.26
CA PRO A 167 -1.00 -12.65 -5.52
C PRO A 167 -1.20 -11.79 -4.27
N LEU A 168 -1.15 -10.47 -4.45
CA LEU A 168 -1.32 -9.49 -3.38
C LEU A 168 -2.71 -8.84 -3.50
N PRO A 169 -3.47 -8.71 -2.40
CA PRO A 169 -4.77 -8.05 -2.42
C PRO A 169 -4.60 -6.56 -2.80
N MET A 170 -5.39 -6.12 -3.79
CA MET A 170 -5.27 -4.77 -4.34
C MET A 170 -6.66 -4.18 -4.58
N PRO A 171 -7.07 -3.11 -3.86
CA PRO A 171 -8.30 -2.42 -4.16
C PRO A 171 -8.18 -1.66 -5.48
N ILE A 172 -9.07 -1.94 -6.43
CA ILE A 172 -9.09 -1.31 -7.75
C ILE A 172 -10.30 -0.38 -7.83
N ARG A 173 -10.04 0.89 -8.17
CA ARG A 173 -11.09 1.84 -8.54
C ARG A 173 -11.18 1.89 -10.06
N ALA A 174 -12.35 1.61 -10.59
CA ALA A 174 -12.64 1.68 -12.02
C ALA A 174 -13.81 2.65 -12.28
N ALA A 175 -13.77 3.30 -13.44
CA ALA A 175 -14.87 4.13 -13.94
C ALA A 175 -15.08 3.86 -15.42
N ALA A 176 -16.34 3.79 -15.84
CA ALA A 176 -16.72 3.69 -17.25
C ALA A 176 -17.31 5.05 -17.70
N PHE A 177 -16.89 5.52 -18.87
CA PHE A 177 -17.38 6.75 -19.48
C PHE A 177 -18.01 6.40 -20.83
N ALA A 178 -19.28 6.78 -21.02
CA ALA A 178 -19.90 6.76 -22.34
C ALA A 178 -19.39 7.98 -23.16
N ARG A 179 -19.21 7.80 -24.47
CA ARG A 179 -19.06 8.92 -25.40
C ARG A 179 -20.45 9.29 -25.89
N ASP A 180 -20.81 10.55 -25.72
CA ASP A 180 -22.02 11.14 -26.33
C ASP A 180 -21.88 11.21 -27.85
#